data_ec915eca97dbdbd1bbaf815add3d65d6
#
_entry.id   ec915eca97dbdbd1bbaf815add3d65d6
#
_cell.length_a   1.000
_cell.length_b   1.000
_cell.length_c   1.000
_cell.angle_alpha   90.00
_cell.angle_beta   90.00
_cell.angle_gamma   90.00
#
_symmetry.space_group_name_H-M   'P 1'
#
loop_
_entity.id
_entity.type
_entity.pdbx_description
1 polymer ?
#
loop_
_entity_poly.entity_id
_entity_poly.type
_entity_poly.pdbx_seq_one_letter_code
_entity_poly.pdbx_strand_id
1 'polypeptide(L)'
;MNDIRTSLLLSVQRALLGAVPPGLRAVTCGWVGTQITLRFVFDGEISEANTEDAQIVGSEVIADFPAPWTISEDIVRLDHPAGLRPGALAHWAYLRKEGVAETGNSG
;
A
#
# COMPACT_ATOMS: atom_id res chain seq x y z
N MET A 1 -7.17 -24.08 3.60
CA MET A 1 -7.22 -22.95 4.50
C MET A 1 -6.21 -21.90 4.06
N ASN A 2 -6.64 -20.67 3.93
CA ASN A 2 -5.76 -19.60 3.50
C ASN A 2 -5.03 -19.03 4.71
N ASP A 3 -3.74 -18.80 4.55
CA ASP A 3 -3.06 -18.06 5.58
C ASP A 3 -3.38 -16.56 5.42
N ILE A 4 -3.12 -15.81 6.48
CA ILE A 4 -3.46 -14.39 6.52
C ILE A 4 -2.68 -13.61 5.47
N ARG A 5 -1.41 -13.95 5.26
CA ARG A 5 -0.60 -13.25 4.27
C ARG A 5 -1.19 -13.35 2.88
N THR A 6 -1.53 -14.56 2.45
CA THR A 6 -2.11 -14.77 1.12
C THR A 6 -3.44 -14.06 0.98
N SER A 7 -4.31 -14.22 1.97
CA SER A 7 -5.63 -13.58 1.94
C SER A 7 -5.50 -12.06 1.88
N LEU A 8 -4.59 -11.50 2.68
CA LEU A 8 -4.42 -10.06 2.73
C LEU A 8 -3.86 -9.52 1.41
N LEU A 9 -2.82 -10.16 0.88
CA LEU A 9 -2.23 -9.70 -0.38
C LEU A 9 -3.23 -9.77 -1.53
N LEU A 10 -3.99 -10.84 -1.63
CA LEU A 10 -5.00 -10.97 -2.67
C LEU A 10 -6.08 -9.91 -2.52
N SER A 11 -6.52 -9.67 -1.29
CA SER A 11 -7.55 -8.67 -1.04
C SER A 11 -7.06 -7.27 -1.43
N VAL A 12 -5.83 -6.91 -1.03
CA VAL A 12 -5.27 -5.60 -1.35
C VAL A 12 -5.10 -5.45 -2.85
N GLN A 13 -4.55 -6.45 -3.52
CA GLN A 13 -4.33 -6.39 -4.96
C GLN A 13 -5.65 -6.24 -5.71
N ARG A 14 -6.69 -6.94 -5.28
CA ARG A 14 -8.00 -6.84 -5.89
C ARG A 14 -8.59 -5.45 -5.68
N ALA A 15 -8.45 -4.91 -4.48
CA ALA A 15 -8.97 -3.58 -4.18
C ALA A 15 -8.23 -2.48 -4.96
N LEU A 16 -6.97 -2.73 -5.33
CA LEU A 16 -6.19 -1.74 -6.07
C LEU A 16 -6.49 -1.73 -7.56
N LEU A 17 -7.20 -2.73 -8.08
CA LEU A 17 -7.52 -2.77 -9.51
C LEU A 17 -8.36 -1.54 -9.87
N GLY A 18 -7.82 -0.73 -10.80
CA GLY A 18 -8.49 0.49 -11.22
C GLY A 18 -8.42 1.64 -10.24
N ALA A 19 -7.66 1.49 -9.14
CA ALA A 19 -7.63 2.48 -8.07
C ALA A 19 -6.23 3.03 -7.80
N VAL A 20 -5.28 2.81 -8.71
CA VAL A 20 -3.89 3.26 -8.54
C VAL A 20 -3.69 4.61 -9.21
N PRO A 21 -3.55 5.69 -8.44
CA PRO A 21 -3.27 6.99 -9.06
C PRO A 21 -1.80 7.11 -9.45
N PRO A 22 -1.46 8.03 -10.37
CA PRO A 22 -0.09 8.14 -10.88
C PRO A 22 0.95 8.43 -9.80
N GLY A 23 0.57 9.11 -8.73
CA GLY A 23 1.53 9.46 -7.68
C GLY A 23 1.79 8.36 -6.68
N LEU A 24 1.09 7.25 -6.76
CA LEU A 24 1.26 6.17 -5.79
C LEU A 24 2.54 5.40 -6.11
N ARG A 25 3.48 5.38 -5.17
CA ARG A 25 4.76 4.69 -5.35
C ARG A 25 4.72 3.26 -4.90
N ALA A 26 4.04 2.99 -3.78
CA ALA A 26 4.03 1.65 -3.21
C ALA A 26 2.88 1.48 -2.24
N VAL A 27 2.43 0.24 -2.10
CA VAL A 27 1.52 -0.15 -1.03
C VAL A 27 2.13 -1.37 -0.37
N THR A 28 2.37 -1.25 0.93
CA THR A 28 2.80 -2.39 1.74
C THR A 28 1.74 -2.64 2.80
N CYS A 29 1.73 -3.84 3.33
CA CYS A 29 0.73 -4.21 4.31
C CYS A 29 1.32 -5.17 5.33
N GLY A 30 0.63 -5.25 6.45
CA GLY A 30 1.01 -6.15 7.53
C GLY A 30 -0.10 -6.22 8.54
N TRP A 31 0.12 -6.99 9.59
CA TRP A 31 -0.86 -7.10 10.67
C TRP A 31 -0.16 -7.44 11.97
N VAL A 32 -0.78 -7.01 13.06
CA VAL A 32 -0.39 -7.38 14.42
C VAL A 32 -1.68 -7.80 15.11
N GLY A 33 -1.72 -9.04 15.61
CA GLY A 33 -2.97 -9.58 16.16
C GLY A 33 -4.03 -9.62 15.08
N THR A 34 -5.14 -8.90 15.28
CA THR A 34 -6.21 -8.78 14.29
C THR A 34 -6.30 -7.37 13.72
N GLN A 35 -5.24 -6.59 13.85
CA GLN A 35 -5.18 -5.22 13.31
C GLN A 35 -4.35 -5.22 12.04
N ILE A 36 -4.99 -4.93 10.91
CA ILE A 36 -4.31 -4.81 9.63
C ILE A 36 -3.90 -3.35 9.44
N THR A 37 -2.73 -3.14 8.84
CA THR A 37 -2.30 -1.81 8.41
C THR A 37 -1.92 -1.86 6.94
N LEU A 38 -2.41 -0.89 6.18
CA LEU A 38 -1.99 -0.66 4.80
C LEU A 38 -1.20 0.64 4.78
N ARG A 39 -0.03 0.61 4.17
CA ARG A 39 0.79 1.81 4.05
C ARG A 39 0.86 2.21 2.59
N PHE A 40 0.36 3.42 2.29
CA PHE A 40 0.35 4.00 0.95
C PHE A 40 1.42 5.07 0.89
N VAL A 41 2.37 4.95 -0.02
CA VAL A 41 3.46 5.91 -0.17
C VAL A 41 3.27 6.67 -1.47
N PHE A 42 3.18 7.98 -1.37
CA PHE A 42 2.94 8.86 -2.51
C PHE A 42 4.15 9.71 -2.83
N ASP A 43 4.31 10.00 -4.11
CA ASP A 43 5.29 10.95 -4.65
C ASP A 43 4.54 12.25 -4.90
N GLY A 44 5.03 13.33 -4.30
CA GLY A 44 4.38 14.62 -4.44
C GLY A 44 3.25 14.82 -3.45
N GLU A 45 2.51 15.88 -3.66
CA GLU A 45 1.44 16.27 -2.77
C GLU A 45 0.30 15.26 -2.82
N ILE A 46 -0.22 14.91 -1.65
CA ILE A 46 -1.32 13.96 -1.53
C ILE A 46 -2.62 14.73 -1.56
N SER A 47 -3.43 14.51 -2.59
CA SER A 47 -4.71 15.20 -2.74
C SER A 47 -5.77 14.56 -1.85
N GLU A 48 -6.88 15.29 -1.66
CA GLU A 48 -8.05 14.70 -0.99
C GLU A 48 -8.54 13.46 -1.71
N ALA A 49 -8.56 13.49 -3.04
CA ALA A 49 -8.98 12.33 -3.82
C ALA A 49 -8.09 11.13 -3.55
N ASN A 50 -6.77 11.34 -3.46
CA ASN A 50 -5.84 10.25 -3.16
C ASN A 50 -6.10 9.67 -1.78
N THR A 51 -6.37 10.52 -0.80
CA THR A 51 -6.68 10.06 0.55
C THR A 51 -7.98 9.25 0.56
N GLU A 52 -9.00 9.74 -0.13
CA GLU A 52 -10.27 9.03 -0.22
C GLU A 52 -10.11 7.68 -0.89
N ASP A 53 -9.34 7.62 -1.98
CA ASP A 53 -9.10 6.36 -2.68
C ASP A 53 -8.42 5.35 -1.77
N ALA A 54 -7.44 5.80 -0.99
CA ALA A 54 -6.74 4.91 -0.05
C ALA A 54 -7.72 4.38 1.01
N GLN A 55 -8.62 5.24 1.49
CA GLN A 55 -9.60 4.83 2.48
C GLN A 55 -10.62 3.85 1.90
N ILE A 56 -10.98 4.05 0.63
CA ILE A 56 -11.89 3.11 -0.06
C ILE A 56 -11.21 1.75 -0.20
N VAL A 57 -9.93 1.74 -0.58
CA VAL A 57 -9.18 0.49 -0.65
C VAL A 57 -9.20 -0.22 0.70
N GLY A 58 -8.94 0.53 1.79
CA GLY A 58 -8.97 -0.05 3.13
C GLY A 58 -10.33 -0.64 3.48
N SER A 59 -11.40 0.07 3.12
CA SER A 59 -12.77 -0.40 3.38
C SER A 59 -13.05 -1.70 2.62
N GLU A 60 -12.59 -1.79 1.38
CA GLU A 60 -12.80 -2.99 0.57
C GLU A 60 -12.02 -4.16 1.14
N VAL A 61 -10.79 -3.91 1.60
CA VAL A 61 -9.97 -4.98 2.17
C VAL A 61 -10.59 -5.51 3.45
N ILE A 62 -11.00 -4.63 4.36
CA ILE A 62 -11.53 -5.11 5.64
C ILE A 62 -12.86 -5.86 5.46
N ALA A 63 -13.59 -5.56 4.40
CA ALA A 63 -14.82 -6.29 4.11
C ALA A 63 -14.57 -7.76 3.82
N ASP A 64 -13.35 -8.13 3.46
CA ASP A 64 -12.98 -9.53 3.19
C ASP A 64 -12.59 -10.28 4.46
N PHE A 65 -12.58 -9.63 5.61
CA PHE A 65 -12.14 -10.25 6.86
C PHE A 65 -13.26 -10.21 7.89
N PRO A 66 -13.45 -11.30 8.64
CA PRO A 66 -14.52 -11.33 9.64
C PRO A 66 -14.13 -10.54 10.89
N ALA A 67 -15.13 -10.22 11.72
CA ALA A 67 -14.85 -9.67 13.02
C ALA A 67 -13.98 -10.67 13.78
N PRO A 68 -13.04 -10.24 14.61
CA PRO A 68 -12.81 -8.87 15.09
C PRO A 68 -11.74 -8.11 14.32
N TRP A 69 -11.43 -8.50 13.07
CA TRP A 69 -10.40 -7.82 12.30
C TRP A 69 -10.73 -6.34 12.10
N THR A 70 -9.71 -5.51 12.23
CA THR A 70 -9.80 -4.08 11.98
C THR A 70 -8.69 -3.66 11.04
N ILE A 71 -8.79 -2.44 10.48
CA ILE A 71 -7.83 -1.96 9.51
C ILE A 71 -7.56 -0.47 9.73
N SER A 72 -6.34 -0.07 9.45
CA SER A 72 -6.01 1.34 9.36
C SER A 72 -5.17 1.59 8.12
N GLU A 73 -5.25 2.81 7.60
CA GLU A 73 -4.45 3.25 6.46
C GLU A 73 -3.41 4.25 6.95
N ASP A 74 -2.17 4.01 6.56
CA ASP A 74 -1.05 4.90 6.84
C ASP A 74 -0.68 5.54 5.50
N ILE A 75 -1.02 6.82 5.32
CA ILE A 75 -0.87 7.50 4.04
C ILE A 75 0.24 8.51 4.19
N VAL A 76 1.36 8.29 3.49
CA VAL A 76 2.56 9.08 3.69
C VAL A 76 3.09 9.61 2.36
N ARG A 77 3.74 10.77 2.44
CA ARG A 77 4.46 11.33 1.30
C ARG A 77 5.94 11.01 1.46
N LEU A 78 6.52 10.44 0.41
CA LEU A 78 7.94 10.14 0.37
C LEU A 78 8.36 10.23 -1.09
N ASP A 79 8.87 11.39 -1.47
CA ASP A 79 9.11 11.70 -2.87
C ASP A 79 10.23 10.86 -3.45
N HIS A 80 10.04 10.43 -4.70
CA HIS A 80 11.11 9.80 -5.46
C HIS A 80 12.30 10.75 -5.54
N PRO A 81 13.55 10.30 -5.39
CA PRO A 81 13.98 8.90 -5.34
C PRO A 81 14.25 8.36 -3.93
N ALA A 82 13.66 8.95 -2.91
CA ALA A 82 13.87 8.46 -1.55
C ALA A 82 13.55 6.97 -1.44
N GLY A 83 14.31 6.26 -0.63
CA GLY A 83 14.16 4.81 -0.50
C GLY A 83 12.84 4.43 0.14
N LEU A 84 12.22 3.39 -0.40
CA LEU A 84 10.92 2.92 0.09
C LEU A 84 11.03 1.91 1.23
N ARG A 85 12.18 1.22 1.34
CA ARG A 85 12.32 0.14 2.32
C ARG A 85 12.22 0.61 3.76
N PRO A 86 12.85 1.72 4.15
CA PRO A 86 12.64 2.20 5.53
C PRO A 86 11.17 2.55 5.73
N GLY A 87 10.56 1.99 6.75
CA GLY A 87 9.15 2.20 7.04
C GLY A 87 8.20 1.29 6.29
N ALA A 88 8.69 0.51 5.31
CA ALA A 88 7.83 -0.44 4.61
C ALA A 88 7.33 -1.51 5.57
N LEU A 89 6.09 -1.91 5.40
CA LEU A 89 5.54 -3.03 6.15
C LEU A 89 6.03 -4.34 5.54
N ALA A 90 5.70 -5.45 6.18
CA ALA A 90 6.33 -6.73 5.88
C ALA A 90 6.05 -7.24 4.46
N HIS A 91 4.89 -6.90 3.91
CA HIS A 91 4.47 -7.49 2.63
C HIS A 91 4.18 -6.41 1.60
N TRP A 92 4.74 -6.59 0.41
CA TRP A 92 4.58 -5.62 -0.69
C TRP A 92 3.41 -6.05 -1.57
N ALA A 93 2.42 -5.18 -1.70
CA ALA A 93 1.26 -5.44 -2.53
C ALA A 93 1.34 -4.73 -3.88
N TYR A 94 2.04 -3.60 -3.94
CA TYR A 94 2.18 -2.80 -5.14
C TYR A 94 3.47 -2.02 -5.10
N LEU A 95 4.14 -1.95 -6.23
CA LEU A 95 5.34 -1.14 -6.39
C LEU A 95 5.32 -0.54 -7.78
N ARG A 96 5.31 0.80 -7.84
CA ARG A 96 5.33 1.52 -9.10
C ARG A 96 6.66 1.27 -9.81
N LYS A 97 6.62 1.09 -11.12
CA LYS A 97 7.84 1.03 -11.89
C LYS A 97 8.47 2.42 -11.92
N GLU A 98 9.63 2.57 -11.30
CA GLU A 98 10.32 3.86 -11.23
C GLU A 98 11.62 3.78 -12.00
N GLY A 99 12.01 4.92 -12.58
CA GLY A 99 13.28 4.99 -13.25
C GLY A 99 14.41 4.73 -12.27
N VAL A 100 15.48 4.11 -12.77
CA VAL A 100 16.65 3.90 -11.95
C VAL A 100 17.23 5.25 -11.62
N ALA A 101 17.42 5.46 -10.36
CA ALA A 101 18.10 6.66 -9.95
C ALA A 101 19.45 6.62 -10.58
N GLU A 102 19.71 7.20 -11.27
CA GLU A 102 20.69 6.95 -11.99
C GLU A 102 21.92 6.67 -11.69
N THR A 103 21.71 5.96 -11.36
CA THR A 103 22.31 5.64 -11.10
C THR A 103 22.85 5.12 -11.67
N GLY A 104 22.57 5.03 -11.95
CA GLY A 104 22.76 4.77 -12.27
C GLY A 104 23.29 4.10 -12.68
N ASN A 105 23.18 3.92 -12.58
CA ASN A 105 23.40 3.49 -12.86
C ASN A 105 23.90 2.97 -13.15
N SER A 106 24.25 2.86 -13.13
CA SER A 106 24.44 2.57 -13.25
C SER A 106 24.69 2.26 -13.54
N GLY A 107 24.77 2.26 -13.64
CA GLY A 107 24.67 2.11 -13.80
C GLY A 107 24.70 2.07 -13.94
#